data_480fe7eda307d980db0b275521957744
#
_entry.id   480fe7eda307d980db0b275521957744
#
_cell.length_a   1.000
_cell.length_b   1.000
_cell.length_c   1.000
_cell.angle_alpha   90.00
_cell.angle_beta   90.00
_cell.angle_gamma   90.00
#
_symmetry.space_group_name_H-M   'P 1'
#
loop_
_entity.id
_entity.type
_entity.pdbx_description
1 polymer ?
#
loop_
_entity_poly.entity_id
_entity_poly.type
_entity_poly.pdbx_seq_one_letter_code
_entity_poly.pdbx_strand_id
1 'polypeptide(L)'
;RATYVLPQANAVRHAFRVASGLDSMVLGEPQILGQMKQAEKLSREAGGMGLLLNHLFQRTFAVAKEVRSTTEIGTQSVSMAAAAVRVAERIFGSLADSHVLFVGAGEMIELTATHFAARHPKSIAVANRTEDRAQALAARLQGKAMRLAELPENLSKFDIVVSCTASTLPIIGLGMVERALKARRHRPMVMVDLAVPRDI
;
A
#
# COMPACT_ATOMS: atom_id res chain seq x y z
N ARG A 1 -19.06 -7.50 10.98
CA ARG A 1 -17.92 -8.32 10.49
C ARG A 1 -18.32 -8.91 9.16
N ALA A 2 -17.64 -8.54 8.09
CA ALA A 2 -17.78 -9.18 6.79
C ALA A 2 -16.86 -10.42 6.75
N THR A 3 -17.37 -11.57 7.16
CA THR A 3 -16.66 -12.85 7.09
C THR A 3 -17.46 -13.82 6.23
N TYR A 4 -16.76 -14.62 5.44
CA TYR A 4 -17.36 -15.72 4.70
C TYR A 4 -16.60 -17.03 5.02
N VAL A 5 -17.28 -18.15 4.84
CA VAL A 5 -16.71 -19.48 5.07
C VAL A 5 -16.70 -20.24 3.75
N LEU A 6 -15.54 -20.76 3.39
CA LEU A 6 -15.38 -21.59 2.20
C LEU A 6 -15.16 -23.05 2.62
N PRO A 7 -16.02 -23.97 2.21
CA PRO A 7 -15.86 -25.38 2.57
C PRO A 7 -14.83 -26.09 1.67
N GLN A 8 -14.08 -27.01 2.25
CA GLN A 8 -13.25 -28.03 1.57
C GLN A 8 -12.45 -27.51 0.33
N ALA A 9 -12.76 -28.02 -0.85
CA ALA A 9 -12.07 -27.70 -2.10
C ALA A 9 -12.11 -26.20 -2.44
N ASN A 10 -13.16 -25.49 -2.05
CA ASN A 10 -13.27 -24.05 -2.28
C ASN A 10 -12.27 -23.27 -1.42
N ALA A 11 -12.00 -23.71 -0.19
CA ALA A 11 -10.97 -23.10 0.66
C ALA A 11 -9.57 -23.30 0.04
N VAL A 12 -9.27 -24.48 -0.47
CA VAL A 12 -7.99 -24.78 -1.14
C VAL A 12 -7.82 -23.93 -2.40
N ARG A 13 -8.86 -23.87 -3.25
CA ARG A 13 -8.86 -23.04 -4.46
C ARG A 13 -8.64 -21.56 -4.12
N HIS A 14 -9.33 -21.08 -3.11
CA HIS A 14 -9.19 -19.68 -2.68
C HIS A 14 -7.77 -19.40 -2.18
N ALA A 15 -7.19 -20.28 -1.36
CA ALA A 15 -5.81 -20.12 -0.90
C ALA A 15 -4.81 -20.04 -2.07
N PHE A 16 -4.97 -20.88 -3.10
CA PHE A 16 -4.14 -20.86 -4.31
C PHE A 16 -4.31 -19.56 -5.10
N ARG A 17 -5.55 -19.09 -5.28
CA ARG A 17 -5.86 -17.84 -5.99
C ARG A 17 -5.26 -16.64 -5.29
N VAL A 18 -5.47 -16.53 -3.97
CA VAL A 18 -4.93 -15.43 -3.16
C VAL A 18 -3.40 -15.42 -3.21
N ALA A 19 -2.76 -16.57 -2.98
CA ALA A 19 -1.29 -16.66 -3.02
C ALA A 19 -0.69 -16.33 -4.39
N SER A 20 -1.43 -16.62 -5.46
CA SER A 20 -1.04 -16.29 -6.83
C SER A 20 -1.31 -14.82 -7.20
N GLY A 21 -1.95 -14.05 -6.31
CA GLY A 21 -2.32 -12.66 -6.56
C GLY A 21 -3.49 -12.47 -7.53
N LEU A 22 -4.37 -13.48 -7.64
CA LEU A 22 -5.53 -13.44 -8.56
C LEU A 22 -6.78 -12.80 -7.95
N ASP A 23 -6.81 -12.63 -6.63
CA ASP A 23 -7.93 -12.04 -5.89
C ASP A 23 -7.58 -10.66 -5.27
N SER A 24 -6.48 -10.05 -5.69
CA SER A 24 -6.09 -8.70 -5.28
C SER A 24 -6.59 -7.63 -6.25
N MET A 25 -6.67 -6.37 -5.81
CA MET A 25 -7.05 -5.24 -6.67
C MET A 25 -6.04 -5.04 -7.81
N VAL A 26 -4.78 -5.37 -7.60
CA VAL A 26 -3.72 -5.40 -8.61
C VAL A 26 -3.33 -6.85 -8.85
N LEU A 27 -3.72 -7.39 -10.00
CA LEU A 27 -3.43 -8.77 -10.34
C LEU A 27 -1.92 -9.05 -10.33
N GLY A 28 -1.54 -10.15 -9.68
CA GLY A 28 -0.16 -10.59 -9.61
C GLY A 28 0.71 -9.83 -8.61
N GLU A 29 0.14 -9.10 -7.66
CA GLU A 29 0.91 -8.38 -6.63
C GLU A 29 1.81 -9.33 -5.83
N PRO A 30 3.16 -9.09 -5.80
CA PRO A 30 4.09 -10.01 -5.16
C PRO A 30 4.00 -10.03 -3.64
N GLN A 31 3.48 -8.97 -3.03
CA GLN A 31 3.39 -8.81 -1.57
C GLN A 31 2.48 -9.85 -0.92
N ILE A 32 1.37 -10.21 -1.55
CA ILE A 32 0.39 -11.15 -1.00
C ILE A 32 1.04 -12.49 -0.64
N LEU A 33 1.87 -13.03 -1.53
CA LEU A 33 2.59 -14.28 -1.25
C LEU A 33 3.55 -14.15 -0.07
N GLY A 34 4.24 -13.01 0.05
CA GLY A 34 5.10 -12.68 1.17
C GLY A 34 4.35 -12.63 2.50
N GLN A 35 3.23 -11.92 2.54
CA GLN A 35 2.35 -11.81 3.71
C GLN A 35 1.80 -13.18 4.14
N MET A 36 1.38 -14.01 3.19
CA MET A 36 0.90 -15.36 3.51
C MET A 36 2.00 -16.25 4.11
N LYS A 37 3.24 -16.16 3.61
CA LYS A 37 4.39 -16.89 4.17
C LYS A 37 4.70 -16.42 5.59
N GLN A 38 4.63 -15.11 5.85
CA GLN A 38 4.84 -14.56 7.19
C GLN A 38 3.74 -15.01 8.15
N ALA A 39 2.47 -14.97 7.74
CA ALA A 39 1.35 -15.44 8.54
C ALA A 39 1.46 -16.95 8.86
N GLU A 40 1.86 -17.77 7.88
CA GLU A 40 2.12 -19.20 8.08
C GLU A 40 3.24 -19.41 9.10
N LYS A 41 4.35 -18.68 8.99
CA LYS A 41 5.47 -18.76 9.93
C LYS A 41 5.02 -18.42 11.36
N LEU A 42 4.32 -17.31 11.55
CA LEU A 42 3.79 -16.91 12.87
C LEU A 42 2.82 -17.96 13.44
N SER A 43 1.94 -18.53 12.62
CA SER A 43 1.03 -19.58 13.04
C SER A 43 1.79 -20.86 13.46
N ARG A 44 2.86 -21.20 12.77
CA ARG A 44 3.73 -22.32 13.12
C ARG A 44 4.44 -22.10 14.46
N GLU A 45 5.01 -20.91 14.67
CA GLU A 45 5.68 -20.52 15.92
C GLU A 45 4.72 -20.54 17.11
N ALA A 46 3.44 -20.21 16.89
CA ALA A 46 2.37 -20.28 17.88
C ALA A 46 1.76 -21.69 18.09
N GLY A 47 2.27 -22.71 17.40
CA GLY A 47 1.75 -24.08 17.50
C GLY A 47 0.41 -24.32 16.79
N GLY A 48 -0.06 -23.35 15.97
CA GLY A 48 -1.34 -23.43 15.26
C GLY A 48 -1.33 -24.25 13.97
N MET A 49 -0.17 -24.82 13.57
CA MET A 49 0.01 -25.53 12.30
C MET A 49 -0.01 -27.05 12.49
N GLY A 50 -1.16 -27.68 12.22
CA GLY A 50 -1.26 -29.13 12.10
C GLY A 50 -0.80 -29.65 10.73
N LEU A 51 -0.74 -30.98 10.58
CA LEU A 51 -0.25 -31.65 9.39
C LEU A 51 -0.97 -31.18 8.11
N LEU A 52 -2.30 -31.10 8.14
CA LEU A 52 -3.10 -30.71 6.97
C LEU A 52 -2.85 -29.25 6.54
N LEU A 53 -2.79 -28.32 7.50
CA LEU A 53 -2.51 -26.92 7.19
C LEU A 53 -1.09 -26.74 6.67
N ASN A 54 -0.12 -27.48 7.21
CA ASN A 54 1.24 -27.46 6.72
C ASN A 54 1.31 -27.92 5.25
N HIS A 55 0.67 -29.04 4.90
CA HIS A 55 0.58 -29.51 3.52
C HIS A 55 -0.14 -28.49 2.61
N LEU A 56 -1.24 -27.93 3.06
CA LEU A 56 -1.98 -26.92 2.30
C LEU A 56 -1.09 -25.72 1.96
N PHE A 57 -0.42 -25.12 2.95
CA PHE A 57 0.40 -23.94 2.71
C PHE A 57 1.62 -24.21 1.87
N GLN A 58 2.32 -25.36 2.08
CA GLN A 58 3.44 -25.75 1.24
C GLN A 58 3.01 -25.91 -0.23
N ARG A 59 1.86 -26.56 -0.46
CA ARG A 59 1.32 -26.71 -1.82
C ARG A 59 0.87 -25.37 -2.40
N THR A 60 0.25 -24.52 -1.60
CA THR A 60 -0.17 -23.16 -1.98
C THR A 60 1.03 -22.33 -2.47
N PHE A 61 2.14 -22.37 -1.75
CA PHE A 61 3.34 -21.61 -2.12
C PHE A 61 4.02 -22.19 -3.38
N ALA A 62 4.00 -23.50 -3.54
CA ALA A 62 4.50 -24.16 -4.76
C ALA A 62 3.68 -23.76 -5.99
N VAL A 63 2.34 -23.84 -5.90
CA VAL A 63 1.43 -23.44 -6.99
C VAL A 63 1.56 -21.95 -7.30
N ALA A 64 1.62 -21.08 -6.30
CA ALA A 64 1.81 -19.65 -6.53
C ALA A 64 3.13 -19.34 -7.25
N LYS A 65 4.22 -20.06 -6.91
CA LYS A 65 5.50 -19.93 -7.61
C LYS A 65 5.40 -20.41 -9.05
N GLU A 66 4.76 -21.54 -9.28
CA GLU A 66 4.56 -22.13 -10.61
C GLU A 66 3.76 -21.17 -11.50
N VAL A 67 2.59 -20.67 -11.04
CA VAL A 67 1.77 -19.69 -11.76
C VAL A 67 2.58 -18.47 -12.14
N ARG A 68 3.38 -17.92 -11.22
CA ARG A 68 4.20 -16.72 -11.47
C ARG A 68 5.35 -16.95 -12.45
N SER A 69 5.88 -18.18 -12.55
CA SER A 69 7.00 -18.51 -13.44
C SER A 69 6.55 -18.98 -14.81
N THR A 70 5.33 -19.52 -14.93
CA THR A 70 4.82 -20.12 -16.19
C THR A 70 3.80 -19.27 -16.90
N THR A 71 3.35 -18.17 -16.28
CA THR A 71 2.37 -17.25 -16.87
C THR A 71 2.88 -15.80 -16.86
N GLU A 72 2.30 -14.97 -17.71
CA GLU A 72 2.64 -13.53 -17.76
C GLU A 72 2.29 -12.76 -16.48
N ILE A 73 1.49 -13.33 -15.58
CA ILE A 73 1.13 -12.68 -14.31
C ILE A 73 2.35 -12.39 -13.45
N GLY A 74 3.40 -13.21 -13.56
CA GLY A 74 4.67 -13.00 -12.88
C GLY A 74 5.52 -11.87 -13.48
N THR A 75 5.42 -11.65 -14.79
CA THR A 75 6.17 -10.63 -15.52
C THR A 75 5.45 -9.29 -15.59
N GLN A 76 4.12 -9.31 -15.64
CA GLN A 76 3.27 -8.12 -15.69
C GLN A 76 2.81 -7.64 -14.31
N SER A 77 3.18 -8.34 -13.24
CA SER A 77 2.77 -7.98 -11.89
C SER A 77 3.35 -6.62 -11.51
N VAL A 78 2.47 -5.65 -11.47
CA VAL A 78 2.79 -4.30 -11.05
C VAL A 78 2.36 -4.17 -9.59
N SER A 79 3.30 -3.88 -8.70
CA SER A 79 2.93 -3.56 -7.33
C SER A 79 2.06 -2.29 -7.31
N MET A 80 1.13 -2.18 -6.36
CA MET A 80 0.34 -0.97 -6.15
C MET A 80 1.25 0.25 -5.98
N ALA A 81 2.37 0.07 -5.30
CA ALA A 81 3.39 1.11 -5.13
C ALA A 81 3.91 1.64 -6.47
N ALA A 82 4.27 0.74 -7.39
CA ALA A 82 4.75 1.14 -8.73
C ALA A 82 3.62 1.75 -9.58
N ALA A 83 2.38 1.29 -9.41
CA ALA A 83 1.22 1.87 -10.08
C ALA A 83 0.97 3.32 -9.61
N ALA A 84 1.06 3.58 -8.30
CA ALA A 84 0.92 4.93 -7.74
C ALA A 84 1.96 5.91 -8.33
N VAL A 85 3.23 5.48 -8.43
CA VAL A 85 4.29 6.27 -9.06
C VAL A 85 3.95 6.58 -10.53
N ARG A 86 3.54 5.58 -11.32
CA ARG A 86 3.20 5.80 -12.74
C ARG A 86 2.01 6.74 -12.94
N VAL A 87 1.01 6.68 -12.06
CA VAL A 87 -0.12 7.64 -12.11
C VAL A 87 0.41 9.06 -11.90
N ALA A 88 1.28 9.26 -10.91
CA ALA A 88 1.88 10.55 -10.65
C ALA A 88 2.75 11.04 -11.82
N GLU A 89 3.60 10.17 -12.37
CA GLU A 89 4.45 10.48 -13.54
C GLU A 89 3.65 10.85 -14.79
N ARG A 90 2.47 10.24 -14.99
CA ARG A 90 1.59 10.61 -16.13
C ARG A 90 1.06 12.04 -16.03
N ILE A 91 0.91 12.58 -14.84
CA ILE A 91 0.33 13.91 -14.59
C ILE A 91 1.43 14.97 -14.54
N PHE A 92 2.54 14.67 -13.87
CA PHE A 92 3.61 15.65 -13.63
C PHE A 92 4.81 15.48 -14.59
N GLY A 93 4.89 14.38 -15.33
CA GLY A 93 6.08 14.02 -16.11
C GLY A 93 7.21 13.58 -15.19
N SER A 94 8.05 14.50 -14.77
CA SER A 94 9.09 14.27 -13.76
C SER A 94 8.56 14.56 -12.36
N LEU A 95 8.98 13.76 -11.38
CA LEU A 95 8.66 14.00 -9.96
C LEU A 95 9.70 14.86 -9.23
N ALA A 96 10.79 15.25 -9.90
CA ALA A 96 11.92 15.98 -9.29
C ALA A 96 11.50 17.32 -8.66
N ASP A 97 10.48 17.97 -9.20
CA ASP A 97 9.95 19.24 -8.68
C ASP A 97 8.73 19.06 -7.78
N SER A 98 8.28 17.82 -7.55
CA SER A 98 7.05 17.52 -6.81
C SER A 98 7.31 17.38 -5.32
N HIS A 99 6.36 17.88 -4.53
CA HIS A 99 6.29 17.67 -3.08
C HIS A 99 5.34 16.51 -2.80
N VAL A 100 5.83 15.44 -2.16
CA VAL A 100 5.07 14.21 -1.91
C VAL A 100 4.73 14.06 -0.44
N LEU A 101 3.48 13.78 -0.15
CA LEU A 101 2.99 13.49 1.19
C LEU A 101 2.51 12.04 1.26
N PHE A 102 2.98 11.32 2.26
CA PHE A 102 2.47 10.00 2.65
C PHE A 102 1.64 10.13 3.93
N VAL A 103 0.42 9.60 3.90
CA VAL A 103 -0.49 9.56 5.05
C VAL A 103 -0.61 8.12 5.53
N GLY A 104 -0.09 7.87 6.71
CA GLY A 104 0.13 6.55 7.28
C GLY A 104 1.61 6.19 7.40
N ALA A 105 1.92 5.12 8.13
CA ALA A 105 3.28 4.59 8.30
C ALA A 105 3.24 3.06 8.46
N GLY A 106 2.42 2.39 7.66
CA GLY A 106 2.37 0.94 7.53
C GLY A 106 3.22 0.44 6.36
N GLU A 107 3.33 -0.88 6.23
CA GLU A 107 4.17 -1.54 5.21
C GLU A 107 3.90 -1.06 3.77
N MET A 108 2.63 -0.85 3.42
CA MET A 108 2.24 -0.38 2.09
C MET A 108 2.75 1.04 1.83
N ILE A 109 2.65 1.93 2.83
CA ILE A 109 3.20 3.28 2.72
C ILE A 109 4.73 3.24 2.65
N GLU A 110 5.40 2.42 3.47
CA GLU A 110 6.86 2.28 3.41
C GLU A 110 7.35 1.84 2.03
N LEU A 111 6.69 0.83 1.46
CA LEU A 111 7.02 0.35 0.12
C LEU A 111 6.76 1.43 -0.92
N THR A 112 5.58 2.06 -0.89
CA THR A 112 5.22 3.09 -1.88
C THR A 112 6.17 4.29 -1.77
N ALA A 113 6.48 4.71 -0.56
CA ALA A 113 7.41 5.82 -0.31
C ALA A 113 8.83 5.52 -0.83
N THR A 114 9.30 4.28 -0.72
CA THR A 114 10.58 3.85 -1.30
C THR A 114 10.58 3.97 -2.83
N HIS A 115 9.48 3.58 -3.49
CA HIS A 115 9.33 3.72 -4.93
C HIS A 115 9.31 5.20 -5.38
N PHE A 116 8.64 6.07 -4.62
CA PHE A 116 8.66 7.52 -4.88
C PHE A 116 10.02 8.14 -4.60
N ALA A 117 10.69 7.77 -3.51
CA ALA A 117 12.02 8.27 -3.17
C ALA A 117 13.06 7.97 -4.26
N ALA A 118 12.95 6.81 -4.92
CA ALA A 118 13.79 6.44 -6.06
C ALA A 118 13.60 7.36 -7.30
N ARG A 119 12.58 8.21 -7.32
CA ARG A 119 12.34 9.24 -8.35
C ARG A 119 12.87 10.62 -7.94
N HIS A 120 13.54 10.71 -6.80
CA HIS A 120 14.15 11.93 -6.28
C HIS A 120 13.21 13.15 -6.27
N PRO A 121 12.00 13.05 -5.63
CA PRO A 121 11.10 14.18 -5.54
C PRO A 121 11.75 15.33 -4.74
N LYS A 122 11.28 16.54 -4.97
CA LYS A 122 11.80 17.76 -4.31
C LYS A 122 11.72 17.69 -2.78
N SER A 123 10.65 17.10 -2.25
CA SER A 123 10.54 16.81 -0.83
C SER A 123 9.58 15.65 -0.57
N ILE A 124 9.83 14.94 0.52
CA ILE A 124 8.95 13.92 1.06
C ILE A 124 8.52 14.33 2.48
N ALA A 125 7.24 14.17 2.77
CA ALA A 125 6.71 14.29 4.11
C ALA A 125 5.90 13.03 4.47
N VAL A 126 5.89 12.66 5.74
CA VAL A 126 5.10 11.55 6.27
C VAL A 126 4.21 12.06 7.40
N ALA A 127 2.91 11.93 7.24
CA ALA A 127 1.91 12.24 8.26
C ALA A 127 1.38 10.95 8.88
N ASN A 128 1.41 10.84 10.20
CA ASN A 128 0.84 9.70 10.89
C ASN A 128 0.25 10.10 12.24
N ARG A 129 -0.69 9.28 12.75
CA ARG A 129 -1.26 9.47 14.09
C ARG A 129 -0.21 9.30 15.18
N THR A 130 0.67 8.31 15.05
CA THR A 130 1.80 8.06 15.95
C THR A 130 3.02 8.77 15.40
N GLU A 131 3.50 9.78 16.11
CA GLU A 131 4.61 10.64 15.67
C GLU A 131 5.90 9.87 15.47
N ASP A 132 6.26 8.97 16.40
CA ASP A 132 7.48 8.16 16.32
C ASP A 132 7.54 7.34 15.02
N ARG A 133 6.42 6.77 14.57
CA ARG A 133 6.35 6.03 13.30
C ARG A 133 6.56 6.94 12.09
N ALA A 134 5.98 8.14 12.13
CA ALA A 134 6.19 9.13 11.08
C ALA A 134 7.66 9.56 11.01
N GLN A 135 8.28 9.82 12.17
CA GLN A 135 9.68 10.21 12.26
C GLN A 135 10.62 9.11 11.77
N ALA A 136 10.40 7.85 12.19
CA ALA A 136 11.22 6.73 11.76
C ALA A 136 11.19 6.53 10.24
N LEU A 137 10.00 6.61 9.63
CA LEU A 137 9.88 6.49 8.18
C LEU A 137 10.46 7.71 7.45
N ALA A 138 10.15 8.91 7.91
CA ALA A 138 10.66 10.15 7.32
C ALA A 138 12.20 10.21 7.35
N ALA A 139 12.83 9.78 8.44
CA ALA A 139 14.29 9.73 8.56
C ALA A 139 14.93 8.81 7.51
N ARG A 140 14.33 7.63 7.26
CA ARG A 140 14.79 6.70 6.22
C ARG A 140 14.68 7.26 4.81
N LEU A 141 13.72 8.16 4.57
CA LEU A 141 13.44 8.79 3.29
C LEU A 141 14.09 10.17 3.12
N GLN A 142 14.88 10.61 4.10
CA GLN A 142 15.44 11.97 4.16
C GLN A 142 14.34 13.05 4.06
N GLY A 143 13.14 12.72 4.56
CA GLY A 143 11.96 13.56 4.53
C GLY A 143 11.65 14.23 5.87
N LYS A 144 10.46 14.79 5.98
CA LYS A 144 9.94 15.43 7.19
C LYS A 144 8.77 14.65 7.75
N ALA A 145 8.72 14.50 9.06
CA ALA A 145 7.53 14.01 9.75
C ALA A 145 6.58 15.15 10.10
N MET A 146 5.29 14.86 10.14
CA MET A 146 4.26 15.75 10.63
C MET A 146 3.16 14.94 11.35
N ARG A 147 2.46 15.57 12.26
CA ARG A 147 1.29 14.97 12.91
C ARG A 147 0.10 15.00 11.97
N LEU A 148 -0.75 14.00 12.06
CA LEU A 148 -1.96 13.92 11.23
C LEU A 148 -2.89 15.14 11.45
N ALA A 149 -2.91 15.70 12.65
CA ALA A 149 -3.68 16.91 12.97
C ALA A 149 -3.23 18.17 12.20
N GLU A 150 -2.00 18.18 11.70
CA GLU A 150 -1.45 19.32 10.92
C GLU A 150 -1.80 19.23 9.42
N LEU A 151 -2.42 18.12 9.00
CA LEU A 151 -2.74 17.86 7.60
C LEU A 151 -3.62 18.96 6.96
N PRO A 152 -4.69 19.45 7.61
CA PRO A 152 -5.57 20.46 7.00
C PRO A 152 -4.86 21.76 6.59
N GLU A 153 -3.84 22.18 7.36
CA GLU A 153 -3.10 23.41 7.14
C GLU A 153 -1.95 23.23 6.13
N ASN A 154 -1.50 22.00 5.96
CA ASN A 154 -0.32 21.71 5.15
C ASN A 154 -0.64 21.03 3.81
N LEU A 155 -1.84 20.50 3.62
CA LEU A 155 -2.21 19.73 2.42
C LEU A 155 -1.94 20.49 1.12
N SER A 156 -2.16 21.80 1.10
CA SER A 156 -1.93 22.67 -0.05
C SER A 156 -0.47 22.74 -0.53
N LYS A 157 0.49 22.33 0.31
CA LYS A 157 1.92 22.38 -0.01
C LYS A 157 2.39 21.19 -0.86
N PHE A 158 1.55 20.15 -0.98
CA PHE A 158 1.93 18.89 -1.63
C PHE A 158 1.25 18.74 -2.99
N ASP A 159 2.00 18.21 -3.95
CA ASP A 159 1.54 17.96 -5.30
C ASP A 159 0.99 16.54 -5.43
N ILE A 160 1.54 15.62 -4.65
CA ILE A 160 1.16 14.22 -4.63
C ILE A 160 0.86 13.80 -3.18
N VAL A 161 -0.28 13.18 -2.96
CA VAL A 161 -0.71 12.64 -1.66
C VAL A 161 -1.01 11.17 -1.83
N VAL A 162 -0.34 10.32 -1.04
CA VAL A 162 -0.60 8.87 -1.01
C VAL A 162 -1.07 8.51 0.38
N SER A 163 -2.27 7.95 0.49
CA SER A 163 -2.84 7.55 1.77
C SER A 163 -3.02 6.04 1.85
N CYS A 164 -2.67 5.47 3.00
CA CYS A 164 -2.95 4.10 3.38
C CYS A 164 -2.89 3.96 4.90
N THR A 165 -4.04 4.12 5.55
CA THR A 165 -4.14 3.97 7.00
C THR A 165 -5.08 2.84 7.38
N ALA A 166 -5.14 2.52 8.67
CA ALA A 166 -6.12 1.59 9.24
C ALA A 166 -7.32 2.34 9.83
N SER A 167 -7.62 3.54 9.36
CA SER A 167 -8.78 4.30 9.81
C SER A 167 -10.07 3.66 9.31
N THR A 168 -11.09 3.68 10.15
CA THR A 168 -12.44 3.26 9.76
C THR A 168 -13.27 4.40 9.15
N LEU A 169 -12.75 5.64 9.21
CA LEU A 169 -13.38 6.84 8.68
C LEU A 169 -12.39 7.56 7.77
N PRO A 170 -12.87 8.22 6.71
CA PRO A 170 -12.03 9.04 5.85
C PRO A 170 -11.23 10.08 6.65
N ILE A 171 -9.95 10.21 6.34
CA ILE A 171 -9.03 11.18 6.98
C ILE A 171 -9.00 12.49 6.20
N ILE A 172 -9.09 12.39 4.87
CA ILE A 172 -9.05 13.52 3.97
C ILE A 172 -10.44 13.72 3.37
N GLY A 173 -11.20 14.62 3.93
CA GLY A 173 -12.54 14.93 3.45
C GLY A 173 -12.56 16.01 2.34
N LEU A 174 -13.63 16.03 1.56
CA LEU A 174 -13.84 16.95 0.44
C LEU A 174 -13.53 18.41 0.78
N GLY A 175 -14.05 18.94 1.90
CA GLY A 175 -13.81 20.30 2.30
C GLY A 175 -12.35 20.63 2.60
N MET A 176 -11.52 19.65 2.99
CA MET A 176 -10.07 19.84 3.15
C MET A 176 -9.39 19.98 1.78
N VAL A 177 -9.78 19.15 0.83
CA VAL A 177 -9.25 19.16 -0.54
C VAL A 177 -9.63 20.45 -1.25
N GLU A 178 -10.88 20.90 -1.14
CA GLU A 178 -11.35 22.17 -1.73
C GLU A 178 -10.56 23.38 -1.23
N ARG A 179 -10.34 23.46 0.09
CA ARG A 179 -9.50 24.53 0.68
C ARG A 179 -8.07 24.45 0.17
N ALA A 180 -7.50 23.27 0.10
CA ALA A 180 -6.15 23.07 -0.41
C ALA A 180 -6.03 23.48 -1.87
N LEU A 181 -6.95 23.08 -2.73
CA LEU A 181 -6.97 23.44 -4.16
C LEU A 181 -7.12 24.96 -4.35
N LYS A 182 -7.99 25.61 -3.58
CA LYS A 182 -8.13 27.09 -3.61
C LYS A 182 -6.83 27.78 -3.21
N ALA A 183 -6.19 27.32 -2.14
CA ALA A 183 -4.90 27.86 -1.69
C ALA A 183 -3.77 27.66 -2.72
N ARG A 184 -3.83 26.56 -3.47
CA ARG A 184 -2.90 26.24 -4.57
C ARG A 184 -3.19 27.00 -5.86
N ARG A 185 -4.22 27.86 -5.90
CA ARG A 185 -4.69 28.51 -7.13
C ARG A 185 -4.99 27.50 -8.25
N HIS A 186 -5.64 26.40 -7.88
CA HIS A 186 -6.03 25.29 -8.75
C HIS A 186 -4.86 24.57 -9.47
N ARG A 187 -3.63 24.68 -8.95
CA ARG A 187 -2.54 23.81 -9.43
C ARG A 187 -2.92 22.34 -9.16
N PRO A 188 -2.66 21.43 -10.11
CA PRO A 188 -3.08 20.03 -9.98
C PRO A 188 -2.49 19.37 -8.72
N MET A 189 -3.27 18.47 -8.13
CA MET A 189 -2.88 17.61 -7.03
C MET A 189 -3.30 16.18 -7.40
N VAL A 190 -2.38 15.23 -7.28
CA VAL A 190 -2.68 13.80 -7.41
C VAL A 190 -2.89 13.21 -6.04
N MET A 191 -4.00 12.52 -5.87
CA MET A 191 -4.32 11.80 -4.65
C MET A 191 -4.49 10.32 -4.96
N VAL A 192 -3.76 9.47 -4.24
CA VAL A 192 -3.79 8.02 -4.38
C VAL A 192 -4.23 7.43 -3.05
N ASP A 193 -5.37 6.78 -3.06
CA ASP A 193 -5.89 6.09 -1.89
C ASP A 193 -5.64 4.58 -2.01
N LEU A 194 -4.80 4.06 -1.13
CA LEU A 194 -4.45 2.64 -1.05
C LEU A 194 -5.11 1.96 0.16
N ALA A 195 -5.95 2.68 0.90
CA ALA A 195 -6.56 2.19 2.12
C ALA A 195 -7.85 1.38 1.86
N VAL A 196 -8.12 0.45 2.77
CA VAL A 196 -9.41 -0.26 2.86
C VAL A 196 -9.81 -0.31 4.34
N PRO A 197 -10.89 0.39 4.73
CA PRO A 197 -11.74 1.32 3.96
C PRO A 197 -10.97 2.54 3.44
N ARG A 198 -11.60 3.34 2.57
CA ARG A 198 -10.96 4.51 1.97
C ARG A 198 -10.64 5.61 3.00
N ASP A 199 -9.49 6.23 2.81
CA ASP A 199 -9.03 7.38 3.59
C ASP A 199 -9.44 8.74 2.98
N ILE A 200 -9.76 8.73 1.66
CA ILE A 200 -10.07 9.91 0.85
C ILE A 200 -11.49 9.80 0.27
#